data_e2c37a87472697198dbc76740099bdee
#
_entry.id   e2c37a87472697198dbc76740099bdee
#
_cell.length_a   1.000
_cell.length_b   1.000
_cell.length_c   1.000
_cell.angle_alpha   90.00
_cell.angle_beta   90.00
_cell.angle_gamma   90.00
#
_symmetry.space_group_name_H-M   'P 1'
#
loop_
_entity.id
_entity.type
_entity.pdbx_description
1 polymer ?
#
loop_
_entity_poly.entity_id
_entity_poly.type
_entity_poly.pdbx_seq_one_letter_code
_entity_poly.pdbx_strand_id
1 'polypeptide(L)'
;METEEIARFSVSIPKSLLDEFDKWLRSHGMVNRSEALRQVMRSFIAQSKWEFQEGMVCGTVTIIYDHHRHDAVSEITNIQHKYGDMIVCTTHVHIDHSNCLEAIILLGEIDMIKKFLVDLNSLKGIKEIRTSMVNI
;
A
#
# COMPACT_ATOMS: atom_id res chain seq x y z
N MET A 1 -23.77 0.50 27.52
CA MET A 1 -23.37 0.06 26.16
C MET A 1 -23.97 1.05 25.17
N GLU A 2 -23.13 1.89 24.60
CA GLU A 2 -23.57 2.73 23.50
C GLU A 2 -23.89 1.81 22.33
N THR A 3 -25.14 1.81 21.90
CA THR A 3 -25.54 1.14 20.67
C THR A 3 -24.99 1.96 19.52
N GLU A 4 -24.07 1.38 18.76
CA GLU A 4 -23.48 2.01 17.57
C GLU A 4 -24.62 2.35 16.57
N GLU A 5 -24.74 3.60 16.21
CA GLU A 5 -25.76 4.07 15.25
C GLU A 5 -25.46 3.48 13.86
N ILE A 6 -26.46 2.85 13.26
CA ILE A 6 -26.32 2.21 11.95
C ILE A 6 -26.74 3.16 10.84
N ALA A 7 -25.79 3.56 9.99
CA ALA A 7 -26.04 4.27 8.75
C ALA A 7 -26.23 3.30 7.57
N ARG A 8 -27.15 3.62 6.67
CA ARG A 8 -27.34 2.88 5.41
C ARG A 8 -26.94 3.75 4.23
N PHE A 9 -26.20 3.17 3.30
CA PHE A 9 -25.84 3.83 2.05
C PHE A 9 -25.96 2.85 0.88
N SER A 10 -26.02 3.36 -0.33
CA SER A 10 -26.04 2.57 -1.55
C SER A 10 -24.95 3.07 -2.51
N VAL A 11 -24.44 2.18 -3.34
CA VAL A 11 -23.43 2.48 -4.34
C VAL A 11 -23.76 1.75 -5.64
N SER A 12 -23.54 2.43 -6.76
CA SER A 12 -23.62 1.82 -8.10
C SER A 12 -22.22 1.40 -8.54
N ILE A 13 -22.10 0.13 -8.89
CA ILE A 13 -20.82 -0.46 -9.33
C ILE A 13 -21.03 -1.27 -10.62
N PRO A 14 -19.98 -1.48 -11.43
CA PRO A 14 -20.06 -2.37 -12.57
C PRO A 14 -20.44 -3.79 -12.14
N LYS A 15 -21.28 -4.45 -12.96
CA LYS A 15 -21.72 -5.82 -12.66
C LYS A 15 -20.54 -6.80 -12.53
N SER A 16 -19.53 -6.65 -13.38
CA SER A 16 -18.33 -7.47 -13.31
C SER A 16 -17.61 -7.38 -11.96
N LEU A 17 -17.51 -6.18 -11.40
CA LEU A 17 -16.89 -5.98 -10.08
C LEU A 17 -17.72 -6.65 -8.96
N LEU A 18 -19.04 -6.57 -9.05
CA LEU A 18 -19.90 -7.26 -8.08
C LEU A 18 -19.75 -8.78 -8.18
N ASP A 19 -19.69 -9.33 -9.39
CA ASP A 19 -19.51 -10.77 -9.63
C ASP A 19 -18.15 -11.25 -9.07
N GLU A 20 -17.09 -10.48 -9.25
CA GLU A 20 -15.77 -10.75 -8.66
C GLU A 20 -15.80 -10.70 -7.13
N PHE A 21 -16.47 -9.71 -6.57
CA PHE A 21 -16.64 -9.59 -5.12
C PHE A 21 -17.41 -10.77 -4.53
N ASP A 22 -18.53 -11.17 -5.15
CA ASP A 22 -19.32 -12.32 -4.71
C ASP A 22 -18.53 -13.63 -4.81
N LYS A 23 -17.69 -13.79 -5.83
CA LYS A 23 -16.78 -14.92 -5.96
C LYS A 23 -15.75 -14.94 -4.83
N TRP A 24 -15.18 -13.79 -4.51
CA TRP A 24 -14.25 -13.64 -3.38
C TRP A 24 -14.92 -14.00 -2.06
N LEU A 25 -16.14 -13.52 -1.81
CA LEU A 25 -16.92 -13.85 -0.61
C LEU A 25 -17.06 -15.38 -0.44
N ARG A 26 -17.50 -16.06 -1.49
CA ARG A 26 -17.68 -17.52 -1.46
C ARG A 26 -16.37 -18.24 -1.17
N SER A 27 -15.27 -17.82 -1.76
CA SER A 27 -13.96 -18.44 -1.55
C SER A 27 -13.42 -18.25 -0.13
N HIS A 28 -13.88 -17.23 0.60
CA HIS A 28 -13.49 -16.94 1.98
C HIS A 28 -14.55 -17.35 3.02
N GLY A 29 -15.57 -18.11 2.60
CA GLY A 29 -16.62 -18.59 3.50
C GLY A 29 -17.53 -17.50 4.06
N MET A 30 -17.58 -16.34 3.41
CA MET A 30 -18.42 -15.22 3.82
C MET A 30 -19.75 -15.26 3.07
N VAL A 31 -20.86 -15.14 3.81
CA VAL A 31 -22.22 -15.25 3.24
C VAL A 31 -22.88 -13.90 3.04
N ASN A 32 -22.40 -12.86 3.70
CA ASN A 32 -23.06 -11.56 3.80
C ASN A 32 -22.20 -10.45 3.20
N ARG A 33 -22.69 -9.83 2.12
CA ARG A 33 -22.01 -8.68 1.46
C ARG A 33 -21.77 -7.52 2.41
N SER A 34 -22.74 -7.20 3.27
CA SER A 34 -22.64 -6.08 4.20
C SER A 34 -21.53 -6.30 5.23
N GLU A 35 -21.40 -7.51 5.76
CA GLU A 35 -20.32 -7.83 6.69
C GLU A 35 -18.94 -7.78 6.02
N ALA A 36 -18.83 -8.36 4.83
CA ALA A 36 -17.60 -8.31 4.05
C ALA A 36 -17.21 -6.87 3.72
N LEU A 37 -18.17 -6.04 3.32
CA LEU A 37 -17.91 -4.63 3.01
C LEU A 37 -17.45 -3.86 4.26
N ARG A 38 -18.06 -4.10 5.42
CA ARG A 38 -17.57 -3.51 6.70
C ARG A 38 -16.13 -3.92 7.00
N GLN A 39 -15.77 -5.18 6.79
CA GLN A 39 -14.40 -5.64 7.00
C GLN A 39 -13.42 -4.99 6.02
N VAL A 40 -13.77 -4.89 4.74
CA VAL A 40 -12.96 -4.20 3.73
C VAL A 40 -12.77 -2.72 4.10
N MET A 41 -13.84 -2.04 4.50
CA MET A 41 -13.77 -0.63 4.94
C MET A 41 -12.87 -0.46 6.17
N ARG A 42 -13.02 -1.30 7.19
CA ARG A 42 -12.16 -1.28 8.39
C ARG A 42 -10.69 -1.52 8.03
N SER A 43 -10.42 -2.50 7.18
CA SER A 43 -9.06 -2.80 6.72
C SER A 43 -8.45 -1.64 5.94
N PHE A 44 -9.21 -1.04 5.04
CA PHE A 44 -8.77 0.11 4.26
C PHE A 44 -8.42 1.30 5.17
N ILE A 45 -9.29 1.61 6.11
CA ILE A 45 -9.07 2.69 7.09
C ILE A 45 -7.85 2.39 7.97
N ALA A 46 -7.74 1.15 8.46
CA ALA A 46 -6.61 0.74 9.32
C ALA A 46 -5.26 0.83 8.59
N GLN A 47 -5.21 0.45 7.31
CA GLN A 47 -4.00 0.56 6.49
C GLN A 47 -3.53 2.01 6.29
N SER A 48 -4.46 2.96 6.26
CA SER A 48 -4.15 4.37 6.05
C SER A 48 -4.06 5.17 7.36
N LYS A 49 -4.40 4.56 8.50
CA LYS A 49 -4.50 5.28 9.78
C LYS A 49 -3.20 5.95 10.20
N TRP A 50 -2.06 5.33 9.90
CA TRP A 50 -0.75 5.87 10.22
C TRP A 50 -0.50 7.25 9.60
N GLU A 51 -1.09 7.52 8.43
CA GLU A 51 -0.91 8.78 7.68
C GLU A 51 -1.48 10.00 8.40
N PHE A 52 -2.44 9.78 9.30
CA PHE A 52 -3.13 10.82 10.06
C PHE A 52 -2.62 10.97 11.49
N GLN A 53 -1.54 10.29 11.83
CA GLN A 53 -0.90 10.35 13.14
C GLN A 53 0.38 11.17 13.07
N GLU A 54 0.94 11.47 14.22
CA GLU A 54 2.24 12.12 14.36
C GLU A 54 3.25 11.12 14.94
N GLY A 55 4.52 11.43 14.79
CA GLY A 55 5.61 10.66 15.37
C GLY A 55 6.26 9.68 14.40
N MET A 56 6.72 8.57 14.95
CA MET A 56 7.52 7.58 14.22
C MET A 56 6.67 6.42 13.73
N VAL A 57 7.03 5.90 12.56
CA VAL A 57 6.50 4.64 12.02
C VAL A 57 7.64 3.73 11.57
N CYS A 58 7.37 2.44 11.63
CA CYS A 58 8.19 1.40 11.03
C CYS A 58 7.34 0.61 10.03
N GLY A 59 7.91 0.27 8.90
CA GLY A 59 7.16 -0.51 7.93
C GLY A 59 7.91 -0.82 6.66
N THR A 60 7.15 -1.27 5.68
CA THR A 60 7.68 -1.73 4.41
C THR A 60 7.01 -0.99 3.26
N VAL A 61 7.81 -0.57 2.29
CA VAL A 61 7.35 -0.16 0.97
C VAL A 61 7.86 -1.18 -0.03
N THR A 62 6.94 -1.79 -0.75
CA THR A 62 7.27 -2.74 -1.83
C THR A 62 6.99 -2.08 -3.16
N ILE A 63 7.99 -2.05 -4.04
CA ILE A 63 7.88 -1.51 -5.40
C ILE A 63 8.13 -2.61 -6.43
N ILE A 64 7.43 -2.50 -7.55
CA ILE A 64 7.69 -3.31 -8.76
C ILE A 64 8.05 -2.37 -9.89
N TYR A 65 9.16 -2.62 -10.55
CA TYR A 65 9.65 -1.79 -11.64
C TYR A 65 10.37 -2.61 -12.72
N ASP A 66 10.51 -2.02 -13.90
CA ASP A 66 11.27 -2.60 -14.99
C ASP A 66 12.75 -2.23 -14.86
N HIS A 67 13.59 -3.22 -14.57
CA HIS A 67 15.04 -3.02 -14.38
C HIS A 67 15.81 -2.74 -15.68
N HIS A 68 15.20 -2.93 -16.84
CA HIS A 68 15.81 -2.54 -18.13
C HIS A 68 15.67 -1.04 -18.41
N ARG A 69 14.82 -0.35 -17.69
CA ARG A 69 14.71 1.09 -17.76
C ARG A 69 15.79 1.73 -16.87
N HIS A 70 16.89 2.11 -17.46
CA HIS A 70 18.00 2.74 -16.74
C HIS A 70 17.60 4.02 -16.00
N ASP A 71 16.68 4.80 -16.56
CA ASP A 71 16.09 5.97 -15.91
C ASP A 71 15.41 5.60 -14.60
N ALA A 72 14.55 4.59 -14.60
CA ALA A 72 13.83 4.15 -13.40
C ALA A 72 14.78 3.67 -12.29
N VAL A 73 15.77 2.83 -12.62
CA VAL A 73 16.76 2.34 -11.66
C VAL A 73 17.56 3.48 -11.05
N SER A 74 18.02 4.42 -11.87
CA SER A 74 18.77 5.59 -11.42
C SER A 74 17.95 6.49 -10.52
N GLU A 75 16.71 6.78 -10.90
CA GLU A 75 15.78 7.62 -10.12
C GLU A 75 15.41 6.99 -8.77
N ILE A 76 15.14 5.69 -8.73
CA ILE A 76 14.89 4.96 -7.48
C ILE A 76 16.11 5.03 -6.56
N THR A 77 17.29 4.80 -7.09
CA THR A 77 18.55 4.88 -6.33
C THR A 77 18.76 6.29 -5.76
N ASN A 78 18.52 7.32 -6.54
CA ASN A 78 18.65 8.71 -6.09
C ASN A 78 17.66 9.05 -4.96
N ILE A 79 16.41 8.60 -5.08
CA ILE A 79 15.42 8.77 -4.01
C ILE A 79 15.85 8.03 -2.75
N GLN A 80 16.32 6.82 -2.85
CA GLN A 80 16.80 6.06 -1.70
C GLN A 80 17.98 6.74 -1.02
N HIS A 81 18.91 7.32 -1.76
CA HIS A 81 20.00 8.11 -1.19
C HIS A 81 19.50 9.37 -0.47
N LYS A 82 18.52 10.06 -1.06
CA LYS A 82 17.91 11.26 -0.45
C LYS A 82 17.27 10.96 0.90
N TYR A 83 16.70 9.78 1.07
CA TYR A 83 16.00 9.36 2.29
C TYR A 83 16.75 8.26 3.06
N GLY A 84 18.06 8.17 2.88
CA GLY A 84 18.90 7.10 3.43
C GLY A 84 18.82 6.95 4.95
N ASP A 85 18.62 8.05 5.68
CA ASP A 85 18.51 8.03 7.14
C ASP A 85 17.27 7.26 7.65
N MET A 86 16.22 7.12 6.83
CA MET A 86 15.02 6.36 7.15
C MET A 86 15.05 4.91 6.68
N ILE A 87 15.90 4.61 5.72
CA ILE A 87 15.96 3.27 5.12
C ILE A 87 16.83 2.37 5.98
N VAL A 88 16.21 1.37 6.58
CA VAL A 88 16.90 0.36 7.41
C VAL A 88 17.63 -0.63 6.52
N CYS A 89 16.94 -1.19 5.55
CA CYS A 89 17.50 -2.10 4.56
C CYS A 89 16.58 -2.19 3.33
N THR A 90 17.12 -2.75 2.27
CA THR A 90 16.37 -3.09 1.06
C THR A 90 16.64 -4.53 0.67
N THR A 91 15.64 -5.20 0.12
CA THR A 91 15.78 -6.54 -0.47
C THR A 91 15.28 -6.50 -1.91
N HIS A 92 16.07 -7.04 -2.81
CA HIS A 92 15.82 -7.02 -4.24
C HIS A 92 15.61 -8.42 -4.78
N VAL A 93 14.56 -8.62 -5.56
CA VAL A 93 14.22 -9.90 -6.18
C VAL A 93 13.88 -9.69 -7.65
N HIS A 94 14.50 -10.48 -8.52
CA HIS A 94 14.07 -10.59 -9.92
C HIS A 94 12.83 -11.47 -10.00
N ILE A 95 11.69 -10.88 -10.41
CA ILE A 95 10.44 -11.62 -10.57
C ILE A 95 10.47 -12.42 -11.88
N ASP A 96 10.88 -11.75 -12.95
CA ASP A 96 11.02 -12.29 -14.28
C ASP A 96 12.13 -11.55 -15.04
N HIS A 97 12.22 -11.77 -16.36
CA HIS A 97 13.26 -11.15 -17.21
C HIS A 97 13.26 -9.61 -17.17
N SER A 98 12.10 -8.98 -16.98
CA SER A 98 11.96 -7.52 -17.04
C SER A 98 11.65 -6.88 -15.70
N ASN A 99 11.00 -7.60 -14.78
CA ASN A 99 10.47 -7.02 -13.56
C ASN A 99 11.30 -7.39 -12.33
N CYS A 100 11.54 -6.36 -11.52
CA CYS A 100 12.10 -6.49 -10.19
C CYS A 100 11.09 -6.07 -9.14
N LEU A 101 11.13 -6.78 -8.02
CA LEU A 101 10.50 -6.39 -6.77
C LEU A 101 11.58 -5.93 -5.81
N GLU A 102 11.37 -4.79 -5.20
CA GLU A 102 12.22 -4.31 -4.13
C GLU A 102 11.38 -4.01 -2.90
N ALA A 103 11.75 -4.61 -1.77
CA ALA A 103 11.15 -4.34 -0.47
C ALA A 103 12.08 -3.42 0.32
N ILE A 104 11.57 -2.26 0.70
CA ILE A 104 12.31 -1.22 1.42
C ILE A 104 11.75 -1.16 2.83
N ILE A 105 12.57 -1.44 3.83
CA ILE A 105 12.19 -1.33 5.23
C ILE A 105 12.56 0.06 5.73
N LEU A 106 11.56 0.75 6.28
CA LEU A 106 11.64 2.14 6.72
C LEU A 106 11.39 2.26 8.22
N LEU A 107 12.11 3.17 8.83
CA LEU A 107 11.90 3.62 10.20
C LEU A 107 12.15 5.12 10.26
N GLY A 108 11.14 5.91 10.51
CA GLY A 108 11.29 7.36 10.51
C GLY A 108 10.02 8.11 10.85
N GLU A 109 10.15 9.44 10.83
CA GLU A 109 9.04 10.36 11.02
C GLU A 109 8.01 10.22 9.89
N ILE A 110 6.74 10.24 10.25
CA ILE A 110 5.62 10.09 9.32
C ILE A 110 5.70 11.07 8.17
N ASP A 111 5.99 12.34 8.44
CA ASP A 111 6.05 13.36 7.38
C ASP A 111 7.15 13.11 6.37
N MET A 112 8.30 12.60 6.81
CA MET A 112 9.40 12.24 5.91
C MET A 112 9.06 11.00 5.07
N ILE A 113 8.37 10.03 5.65
CA ILE A 113 7.91 8.84 4.91
C ILE A 113 6.86 9.22 3.88
N LYS A 114 5.94 10.13 4.19
CA LYS A 114 4.98 10.67 3.21
C LYS A 114 5.68 11.33 2.03
N LYS A 115 6.69 12.15 2.27
CA LYS A 115 7.50 12.78 1.21
C LYS A 115 8.19 11.74 0.34
N PHE A 116 8.79 10.72 0.94
CA PHE A 116 9.40 9.59 0.25
C PHE A 116 8.40 8.89 -0.67
N LEU A 117 7.19 8.61 -0.19
CA LEU A 117 6.13 7.98 -0.98
C LEU A 117 5.66 8.87 -2.13
N VAL A 118 5.55 10.18 -1.91
CA VAL A 118 5.21 11.14 -2.97
C VAL A 118 6.30 11.12 -4.07
N ASP A 119 7.56 11.15 -3.69
CA ASP A 119 8.67 11.09 -4.64
C ASP A 119 8.67 9.78 -5.43
N LEU A 120 8.44 8.64 -4.77
CA LEU A 120 8.31 7.35 -5.46
C LEU A 120 7.12 7.31 -6.43
N ASN A 121 5.96 7.81 -6.00
CA ASN A 121 4.75 7.84 -6.85
C ASN A 121 4.91 8.75 -8.07
N SER A 122 5.83 9.70 -8.05
CA SER A 122 6.11 10.58 -9.19
C SER A 122 6.91 9.88 -10.31
N LEU A 123 7.53 8.73 -10.02
CA LEU A 123 8.38 8.02 -10.97
C LEU A 123 7.57 7.21 -11.98
N LYS A 124 7.79 7.45 -13.26
CA LYS A 124 7.09 6.76 -14.35
C LYS A 124 7.49 5.30 -14.53
N GLY A 125 8.69 4.92 -14.07
CA GLY A 125 9.21 3.56 -14.20
C GLY A 125 8.66 2.56 -13.19
N ILE A 126 8.02 3.03 -12.14
CA ILE A 126 7.42 2.16 -11.13
C ILE A 126 6.03 1.71 -11.59
N LYS A 127 5.80 0.40 -11.58
CA LYS A 127 4.56 -0.23 -11.99
C LYS A 127 3.57 -0.37 -10.83
N GLU A 128 4.08 -0.61 -9.63
CA GLU A 128 3.26 -0.84 -8.43
C GLU A 128 4.01 -0.38 -7.19
N ILE A 129 3.28 0.22 -6.25
CA ILE A 129 3.76 0.57 -4.91
C ILE A 129 2.75 0.07 -3.89
N ARG A 130 3.23 -0.67 -2.89
CA ARG A 130 2.44 -1.11 -1.74
C ARG A 130 3.13 -0.75 -0.45
N THR A 131 2.35 -0.31 0.52
CA THR A 131 2.84 0.10 1.84
C THR A 131 2.18 -0.69 2.95
N SER A 132 2.96 -0.97 3.98
CA SER A 132 2.47 -1.52 5.24
C SER A 132 3.23 -0.86 6.38
N MET A 133 2.57 0.01 7.14
CA MET A 133 3.19 0.82 8.20
C MET A 133 2.54 0.58 9.55
N VAL A 134 3.36 0.64 10.59
CA VAL A 134 2.94 0.50 11.99
C VAL A 134 3.49 1.68 12.78
N ASN A 135 2.63 2.36 13.53
CA ASN A 135 3.06 3.41 14.47
C ASN A 135 3.81 2.80 15.65
N ILE A 136 4.85 3.50 16.08
CA ILE A 136 5.67 3.12 17.24
C ILE A 136 5.83 4.26 18.23
#